data_f2ce3e7bc355df01fa0a62f44acc3d1a
#
_entry.id   f2ce3e7bc355df01fa0a62f44acc3d1a
#
_cell.length_a   1.000
_cell.length_b   1.000
_cell.length_c   1.000
_cell.angle_alpha   90.00
_cell.angle_beta   90.00
_cell.angle_gamma   90.00
#
_symmetry.space_group_name_H-M   'P 1'
#
loop_
_entity.id
_entity.type
_entity.pdbx_description
1 polymer ?
#
loop_
_entity_poly.entity_id
_entity_poly.type
_entity_poly.pdbx_seq_one_letter_code
_entity_poly.pdbx_strand_id
1 'polypeptide(L)'
;MNRQELLHEDLLSQVEENRSVAYIPKPKSGTHNSGVTVGLGFDIGQHKITELEKMGLNDQLLAKLTPYVNKRGKAAEDALEKDPLRLTFAELEELNTQTIRYKAERFKAKYPQYNDVDDPGHRSVLFSVYWFGAMPRYKTFKSEYKKHGNLPRALKKGVIDKISNKNHHEVTRAIKAADWYGNYKDRNFLNVPD
;
A
#
# COMPACT_ATOMS: atom_id res chain seq x y z
N MET A 1 -7.84 10.61 -11.02
CA MET A 1 -8.27 9.78 -9.87
C MET A 1 -9.63 10.22 -9.39
N ASN A 2 -10.49 9.29 -8.95
CA ASN A 2 -11.73 9.65 -8.27
C ASN A 2 -11.46 10.02 -6.79
N ARG A 3 -12.46 10.59 -6.09
CA ARG A 3 -12.33 11.03 -4.70
C ARG A 3 -11.82 9.94 -3.75
N GLN A 4 -12.29 8.69 -3.92
CA GLN A 4 -11.84 7.59 -3.07
C GLN A 4 -10.37 7.22 -3.32
N GLU A 5 -9.93 7.28 -4.57
CA GLU A 5 -8.52 7.04 -4.93
C GLU A 5 -7.61 8.13 -4.37
N LEU A 6 -8.04 9.39 -4.39
CA LEU A 6 -7.31 10.51 -3.77
C LEU A 6 -7.16 10.32 -2.26
N LEU A 7 -8.22 9.86 -1.57
CA LEU A 7 -8.13 9.54 -0.13
C LEU A 7 -7.22 8.36 0.15
N HIS A 8 -7.17 7.36 -0.72
CA HIS A 8 -6.22 6.25 -0.60
C HIS A 8 -4.78 6.75 -0.73
N GLU A 9 -4.51 7.60 -1.72
CA GLU A 9 -3.18 8.18 -1.93
C GLU A 9 -2.76 9.08 -0.78
N ASP A 10 -3.63 9.97 -0.30
CA ASP A 10 -3.34 10.86 0.83
C ASP A 10 -2.97 10.05 2.08
N LEU A 11 -3.72 9.01 2.41
CA LEU A 11 -3.38 8.13 3.52
C LEU A 11 -2.05 7.40 3.27
N LEU A 12 -1.88 6.78 2.10
CA LEU A 12 -0.68 5.99 1.80
C LEU A 12 0.58 6.85 1.82
N SER A 13 0.53 8.11 1.35
CA SER A 13 1.66 9.04 1.39
C SER A 13 2.10 9.39 2.82
N GLN A 14 1.21 9.27 3.81
CA GLN A 14 1.53 9.51 5.22
C GLN A 14 2.05 8.27 5.94
N VAL A 15 1.68 7.08 5.50
CA VAL A 15 2.08 5.82 6.13
C VAL A 15 3.27 5.15 5.43
N GLU A 16 3.52 5.46 4.16
CA GLU A 16 4.63 4.99 3.36
C GLU A 16 5.52 6.15 2.91
N GLU A 17 6.81 5.86 2.72
CA GLU A 17 7.70 6.80 2.05
C GLU A 17 7.47 6.73 0.53
N ASN A 18 7.20 7.88 -0.09
CA ASN A 18 7.08 7.99 -1.55
C ASN A 18 8.47 8.22 -2.17
N ARG A 19 9.14 7.15 -2.56
CA ARG A 19 10.53 7.19 -3.04
C ARG A 19 10.62 7.14 -4.56
N SER A 20 11.27 8.14 -5.16
CA SER A 20 11.60 8.15 -6.60
C SER A 20 12.84 7.33 -6.94
N VAL A 21 13.71 7.08 -5.96
CA VAL A 21 14.89 6.21 -6.09
C VAL A 21 14.55 4.85 -5.54
N ALA A 22 14.70 3.83 -6.39
CA ALA A 22 14.42 2.46 -5.97
C ALA A 22 15.43 1.94 -4.93
N TYR A 23 14.94 1.05 -4.11
CA TYR A 23 15.72 0.40 -3.05
C TYR A 23 15.26 -1.04 -2.86
N ILE A 24 16.01 -1.80 -2.07
CA ILE A 24 15.60 -3.13 -1.66
C ILE A 24 15.38 -3.10 -0.14
N PRO A 25 14.13 -3.37 0.33
CA PRO A 25 13.86 -3.49 1.75
C PRO A 25 14.67 -4.65 2.34
N LYS A 26 15.65 -4.34 3.22
CA LYS A 26 16.46 -5.36 3.90
C LYS A 26 15.90 -5.59 5.31
N PRO A 27 15.66 -6.84 5.72
CA PRO A 27 15.35 -7.13 7.12
C PRO A 27 16.56 -6.82 8.00
N LYS A 28 16.34 -6.59 9.28
CA LYS A 28 17.42 -6.33 10.25
C LYS A 28 18.35 -7.53 10.43
N SER A 29 17.91 -8.73 10.07
CA SER A 29 18.68 -9.98 10.15
C SER A 29 18.15 -11.02 9.15
N GLY A 30 19.04 -11.84 8.61
CA GLY A 30 18.71 -12.98 7.74
C GLY A 30 18.65 -12.67 6.25
N THR A 31 18.30 -13.69 5.46
CA THR A 31 18.07 -13.55 4.02
C THR A 31 16.75 -12.85 3.76
N HIS A 32 16.73 -11.93 2.80
CA HIS A 32 15.51 -11.25 2.38
C HIS A 32 14.97 -11.82 1.07
N ASN A 33 13.67 -11.78 0.92
CA ASN A 33 12.97 -12.17 -0.31
C ASN A 33 12.23 -10.97 -0.93
N SER A 34 12.72 -9.76 -0.66
CA SER A 34 12.21 -8.51 -1.21
C SER A 34 12.73 -8.31 -2.62
N GLY A 35 11.93 -7.67 -3.46
CA GLY A 35 12.34 -7.19 -4.76
C GLY A 35 12.78 -5.74 -4.74
N VAL A 36 13.05 -5.20 -5.92
CA VAL A 36 13.28 -3.77 -6.12
C VAL A 36 11.99 -3.02 -5.84
N THR A 37 12.05 -2.05 -4.94
CA THR A 37 10.88 -1.32 -4.43
C THR A 37 11.02 0.17 -4.74
N VAL A 38 9.94 0.82 -5.16
CA VAL A 38 9.89 2.25 -5.53
C VAL A 38 8.49 2.82 -5.24
N GLY A 39 8.33 4.12 -5.30
CA GLY A 39 7.04 4.78 -5.05
C GLY A 39 6.54 4.58 -3.62
N LEU A 40 5.26 4.43 -3.47
CA LEU A 40 4.58 4.14 -2.19
C LEU A 40 4.75 2.67 -1.76
N GLY A 41 6.00 2.18 -1.74
CA GLY A 41 6.33 0.81 -1.34
C GLY A 41 5.94 -0.24 -2.38
N PHE A 42 5.92 0.09 -3.67
CA PHE A 42 5.64 -0.85 -4.74
C PHE A 42 6.85 -1.77 -4.98
N ASP A 43 6.74 -3.04 -4.55
CA ASP A 43 7.75 -4.08 -4.76
C ASP A 43 7.57 -4.72 -6.14
N ILE A 44 8.34 -4.25 -7.13
CA ILE A 44 8.30 -4.71 -8.53
C ILE A 44 8.59 -6.21 -8.61
N GLY A 45 9.49 -6.71 -7.77
CA GLY A 45 9.91 -8.12 -7.76
C GLY A 45 8.81 -9.09 -7.31
N GLN A 46 7.74 -8.61 -6.68
CA GLN A 46 6.58 -9.42 -6.30
C GLN A 46 5.57 -9.60 -7.44
N HIS A 47 5.76 -8.89 -8.56
CA HIS A 47 4.81 -8.86 -9.67
C HIS A 47 5.33 -9.60 -10.90
N LYS A 48 4.39 -10.04 -11.73
CA LYS A 48 4.65 -10.54 -13.09
C LYS A 48 4.46 -9.42 -14.09
N ILE A 49 5.11 -9.51 -15.24
CA ILE A 49 4.96 -8.51 -16.31
C ILE A 49 3.48 -8.31 -16.70
N THR A 50 2.73 -9.40 -16.80
CA THR A 50 1.29 -9.36 -17.11
C THR A 50 0.43 -8.64 -16.06
N GLU A 51 0.93 -8.48 -14.84
CA GLU A 51 0.25 -7.68 -13.81
C GLU A 51 0.56 -6.19 -14.00
N LEU A 52 1.81 -5.83 -14.36
CA LEU A 52 2.20 -4.46 -14.68
C LEU A 52 1.45 -3.95 -15.93
N GLU A 53 1.33 -4.79 -16.96
CA GLU A 53 0.52 -4.49 -18.15
C GLU A 53 -0.95 -4.18 -17.80
N LYS A 54 -1.54 -4.98 -16.91
CA LYS A 54 -2.91 -4.77 -16.42
C LYS A 54 -3.10 -3.53 -15.54
N MET A 55 -2.04 -2.97 -15.00
CA MET A 55 -2.10 -1.70 -14.25
C MET A 55 -2.32 -0.50 -15.17
N GLY A 56 -2.07 -0.63 -16.49
CA GLY A 56 -2.24 0.45 -17.45
C GLY A 56 -1.13 1.49 -17.39
N LEU A 57 0.09 1.07 -17.05
CA LEU A 57 1.30 1.91 -17.15
C LEU A 57 1.58 2.21 -18.63
N ASN A 58 2.12 3.39 -18.93
CA ASN A 58 2.59 3.68 -20.27
C ASN A 58 3.79 2.78 -20.66
N ASP A 59 4.02 2.62 -21.96
CA ASP A 59 5.05 1.71 -22.47
C ASP A 59 6.46 2.05 -21.99
N GLN A 60 6.77 3.33 -21.82
CA GLN A 60 8.09 3.81 -21.37
C GLN A 60 8.34 3.41 -19.91
N LEU A 61 7.36 3.65 -19.03
CA LEU A 61 7.45 3.27 -17.63
C LEU A 61 7.46 1.75 -17.49
N LEU A 62 6.61 1.04 -18.22
CA LEU A 62 6.58 -0.42 -18.24
C LEU A 62 7.94 -1.01 -18.65
N ALA A 63 8.55 -0.51 -19.73
CA ALA A 63 9.88 -0.93 -20.18
C ALA A 63 10.93 -0.67 -19.11
N LYS A 64 10.88 0.48 -18.42
CA LYS A 64 11.81 0.87 -17.36
C LYS A 64 11.71 -0.03 -16.12
N LEU A 65 10.52 -0.56 -15.78
CA LEU A 65 10.30 -1.44 -14.65
C LEU A 65 10.57 -2.93 -14.97
N THR A 66 10.45 -3.32 -16.24
CA THR A 66 10.60 -4.71 -16.71
C THR A 66 11.87 -5.42 -16.23
N PRO A 67 13.05 -4.79 -16.18
CA PRO A 67 14.29 -5.44 -15.72
C PRO A 67 14.23 -5.98 -14.29
N TYR A 68 13.32 -5.50 -13.45
CA TYR A 68 13.21 -5.84 -12.02
C TYR A 68 12.07 -6.79 -11.71
N VAL A 69 11.20 -7.06 -12.70
CA VAL A 69 10.02 -7.92 -12.55
C VAL A 69 10.43 -9.33 -12.15
N ASN A 70 9.72 -9.91 -11.17
CA ASN A 70 9.93 -11.26 -10.66
C ASN A 70 11.36 -11.54 -10.14
N LYS A 71 12.13 -10.49 -9.82
CA LYS A 71 13.46 -10.62 -9.22
C LYS A 71 13.40 -10.30 -7.73
N ARG A 72 13.94 -11.21 -6.91
CA ARG A 72 13.92 -11.11 -5.45
C ARG A 72 15.28 -11.47 -4.86
N GLY A 73 15.53 -11.02 -3.62
CA GLY A 73 16.77 -11.31 -2.92
C GLY A 73 17.99 -10.89 -3.73
N LYS A 74 18.96 -11.77 -3.86
CA LYS A 74 20.22 -11.48 -4.59
C LYS A 74 19.99 -11.09 -6.05
N ALA A 75 19.03 -11.72 -6.74
CA ALA A 75 18.72 -11.36 -8.13
C ALA A 75 18.16 -9.92 -8.27
N ALA A 76 17.45 -9.42 -7.26
CA ALA A 76 17.01 -8.03 -7.21
C ALA A 76 18.18 -7.07 -6.94
N GLU A 77 19.08 -7.45 -6.03
CA GLU A 77 20.30 -6.66 -5.75
C GLU A 77 21.15 -6.52 -7.01
N ASP A 78 21.45 -7.62 -7.68
CA ASP A 78 22.27 -7.61 -8.90
C ASP A 78 21.62 -6.80 -10.03
N ALA A 79 20.28 -6.88 -10.16
CA ALA A 79 19.56 -6.09 -11.15
C ALA A 79 19.64 -4.59 -10.86
N LEU A 80 19.46 -4.19 -9.59
CA LEU A 80 19.47 -2.79 -9.18
C LEU A 80 20.90 -2.19 -9.20
N GLU A 81 21.92 -3.00 -8.90
CA GLU A 81 23.32 -2.60 -9.00
C GLU A 81 23.74 -2.38 -10.45
N LYS A 82 23.33 -3.29 -11.35
CA LYS A 82 23.63 -3.22 -12.78
C LYS A 82 22.96 -2.03 -13.46
N ASP A 83 21.71 -1.72 -13.08
CA ASP A 83 20.90 -0.66 -13.67
C ASP A 83 20.11 0.03 -12.55
N PRO A 84 20.64 1.14 -11.98
CA PRO A 84 19.98 1.86 -10.90
C PRO A 84 18.69 2.53 -11.35
N LEU A 85 17.56 2.15 -10.74
CA LEU A 85 16.24 2.68 -11.08
C LEU A 85 15.95 4.00 -10.35
N ARG A 86 15.70 5.04 -11.13
CA ARG A 86 15.19 6.33 -10.66
C ARG A 86 14.02 6.76 -11.53
N LEU A 87 12.90 7.10 -10.91
CA LEU A 87 11.72 7.64 -11.58
C LEU A 87 11.76 9.17 -11.58
N THR A 88 11.29 9.77 -12.65
CA THR A 88 10.92 11.18 -12.69
C THR A 88 9.67 11.40 -11.84
N PHE A 89 9.32 12.66 -11.57
CA PHE A 89 8.09 12.99 -10.85
C PHE A 89 6.85 12.45 -11.57
N ALA A 90 6.75 12.64 -12.89
CA ALA A 90 5.62 12.17 -13.69
C ALA A 90 5.50 10.63 -13.70
N GLU A 91 6.63 9.91 -13.84
CA GLU A 91 6.64 8.44 -13.77
C GLU A 91 6.24 7.93 -12.39
N LEU A 92 6.65 8.64 -11.32
CA LEU A 92 6.29 8.29 -9.94
C LEU A 92 4.80 8.48 -9.67
N GLU A 93 4.24 9.60 -10.11
CA GLU A 93 2.79 9.87 -10.01
C GLU A 93 1.98 8.84 -10.80
N GLU A 94 2.39 8.54 -12.03
CA GLU A 94 1.74 7.52 -12.85
C GLU A 94 1.77 6.15 -12.15
N LEU A 95 2.95 5.70 -11.69
CA LEU A 95 3.10 4.43 -10.99
C LEU A 95 2.17 4.35 -9.76
N ASN A 96 2.20 5.37 -8.91
CA ASN A 96 1.38 5.42 -7.70
C ASN A 96 -0.11 5.37 -8.05
N THR A 97 -0.56 6.22 -8.97
CA THR A 97 -1.95 6.29 -9.40
C THR A 97 -2.45 4.95 -9.95
N GLN A 98 -1.71 4.36 -10.88
CA GLN A 98 -2.12 3.10 -11.51
C GLN A 98 -2.06 1.92 -10.53
N THR A 99 -1.08 1.89 -9.64
CA THR A 99 -0.98 0.87 -8.60
C THR A 99 -2.13 0.97 -7.60
N ILE A 100 -2.51 2.18 -7.18
CA ILE A 100 -3.65 2.42 -6.28
C ILE A 100 -4.94 1.93 -6.94
N ARG A 101 -5.21 2.33 -8.18
CA ARG A 101 -6.39 1.87 -8.93
C ARG A 101 -6.46 0.35 -9.03
N TYR A 102 -5.39 -0.26 -9.51
CA TYR A 102 -5.31 -1.71 -9.66
C TYR A 102 -5.56 -2.45 -8.35
N LYS A 103 -4.91 -2.02 -7.26
CA LYS A 103 -5.09 -2.64 -5.95
C LYS A 103 -6.48 -2.34 -5.36
N ALA A 104 -7.05 -1.16 -5.59
CA ALA A 104 -8.39 -0.81 -5.11
C ALA A 104 -9.46 -1.70 -5.76
N GLU A 105 -9.38 -1.93 -7.07
CA GLU A 105 -10.30 -2.85 -7.75
C GLU A 105 -10.17 -4.30 -7.24
N ARG A 106 -8.95 -4.76 -7.02
CA ARG A 106 -8.72 -6.08 -6.42
C ARG A 106 -9.21 -6.17 -4.97
N PHE A 107 -9.10 -5.08 -4.22
CA PHE A 107 -9.61 -5.01 -2.85
C PHE A 107 -11.13 -5.12 -2.83
N LYS A 108 -11.84 -4.36 -3.66
CA LYS A 108 -13.29 -4.40 -3.81
C LYS A 108 -13.77 -5.81 -4.20
N ALA A 109 -13.14 -6.42 -5.18
CA ALA A 109 -13.48 -7.76 -5.64
C ALA A 109 -13.25 -8.84 -4.57
N LYS A 110 -12.15 -8.72 -3.81
CA LYS A 110 -11.76 -9.72 -2.79
C LYS A 110 -12.52 -9.58 -1.48
N TYR A 111 -12.97 -8.38 -1.16
CA TYR A 111 -13.62 -8.04 0.10
C TYR A 111 -14.89 -7.21 -0.12
N PRO A 112 -15.91 -7.75 -0.85
CA PRO A 112 -17.10 -6.99 -1.24
C PRO A 112 -17.85 -6.41 -0.03
N GLN A 113 -17.79 -7.04 1.13
CA GLN A 113 -18.41 -6.54 2.37
C GLN A 113 -17.85 -5.19 2.87
N TYR A 114 -16.74 -4.73 2.31
CA TYR A 114 -16.17 -3.42 2.64
C TYR A 114 -16.59 -2.33 1.65
N ASN A 115 -17.26 -2.70 0.54
CA ASN A 115 -17.84 -1.73 -0.38
C ASN A 115 -19.05 -1.00 0.25
N ASP A 116 -19.72 -1.67 1.20
CA ASP A 116 -20.91 -1.16 1.90
C ASP A 116 -20.55 -0.27 3.10
N VAL A 117 -19.27 0.03 3.31
CA VAL A 117 -18.83 0.98 4.33
C VAL A 117 -19.07 2.38 3.80
N ASP A 118 -20.03 3.12 4.35
CA ASP A 118 -20.44 4.44 3.86
C ASP A 118 -19.34 5.50 3.97
N ASP A 119 -18.51 5.43 5.02
CA ASP A 119 -17.46 6.41 5.28
C ASP A 119 -16.24 6.19 4.38
N PRO A 120 -15.93 7.12 3.44
CA PRO A 120 -14.78 7.00 2.54
C PRO A 120 -13.43 6.93 3.27
N GLY A 121 -13.29 7.61 4.41
CA GLY A 121 -12.09 7.53 5.24
C GLY A 121 -11.89 6.13 5.84
N HIS A 122 -12.97 5.52 6.32
CA HIS A 122 -12.96 4.12 6.76
C HIS A 122 -12.49 3.19 5.63
N ARG A 123 -13.04 3.34 4.41
CA ARG A 123 -12.61 2.54 3.26
C ARG A 123 -11.13 2.70 2.98
N SER A 124 -10.60 3.93 3.10
CA SER A 124 -9.16 4.18 2.86
C SER A 124 -8.28 3.49 3.90
N VAL A 125 -8.67 3.49 5.17
CA VAL A 125 -7.91 2.76 6.20
C VAL A 125 -7.97 1.24 5.98
N LEU A 126 -9.13 0.69 5.64
CA LEU A 126 -9.26 -0.73 5.29
C LEU A 126 -8.41 -1.10 4.07
N PHE A 127 -8.40 -0.23 3.08
CA PHE A 127 -7.54 -0.37 1.91
C PHE A 127 -6.04 -0.33 2.28
N SER A 128 -5.61 0.56 3.18
CA SER A 128 -4.22 0.60 3.62
C SER A 128 -3.79 -0.70 4.31
N VAL A 129 -4.66 -1.31 5.13
CA VAL A 129 -4.40 -2.63 5.73
C VAL A 129 -4.26 -3.71 4.66
N TYR A 130 -5.06 -3.65 3.59
CA TYR A 130 -4.92 -4.54 2.44
C TYR A 130 -3.63 -4.28 1.65
N TRP A 131 -3.28 -3.02 1.45
CA TRP A 131 -2.06 -2.59 0.75
C TRP A 131 -0.80 -3.26 1.31
N PHE A 132 -0.69 -3.35 2.61
CA PHE A 132 0.43 -4.00 3.32
C PHE A 132 0.35 -5.53 3.32
N GLY A 133 -0.60 -6.13 2.64
CA GLY A 133 -0.82 -7.58 2.65
C GLY A 133 -1.29 -8.12 4.00
N ALA A 134 -1.72 -7.23 4.89
CA ALA A 134 -2.02 -7.57 6.27
C ALA A 134 -3.41 -8.18 6.50
N MET A 135 -4.38 -7.91 5.61
CA MET A 135 -5.77 -8.38 5.76
C MET A 135 -5.93 -9.89 6.01
N PRO A 136 -5.18 -10.78 5.33
CA PRO A 136 -5.29 -12.20 5.62
C PRO A 136 -4.75 -12.59 7.00
N ARG A 137 -3.80 -11.82 7.55
CA ARG A 137 -3.10 -12.10 8.80
C ARG A 137 -3.88 -11.65 10.03
N TYR A 138 -4.80 -10.69 9.87
CA TYR A 138 -5.48 -10.04 11.00
C TYR A 138 -6.91 -10.54 11.19
N LYS A 139 -7.07 -11.82 11.55
CA LYS A 139 -8.38 -12.38 11.92
C LYS A 139 -9.05 -11.57 13.03
N THR A 140 -8.28 -11.15 14.03
CA THR A 140 -8.79 -10.35 15.17
C THR A 140 -9.27 -8.98 14.72
N PHE A 141 -8.50 -8.28 13.83
CA PHE A 141 -8.94 -7.02 13.26
C PHE A 141 -10.32 -7.14 12.59
N LYS A 142 -10.49 -8.14 11.72
CA LYS A 142 -11.77 -8.38 11.03
C LYS A 142 -12.90 -8.65 12.00
N SER A 143 -12.63 -9.48 13.04
CA SER A 143 -13.61 -9.82 14.06
C SER A 143 -14.03 -8.61 14.89
N GLU A 144 -13.07 -7.81 15.36
CA GLU A 144 -13.34 -6.58 16.12
C GLU A 144 -14.07 -5.53 15.29
N TYR A 145 -13.67 -5.35 14.01
CA TYR A 145 -14.34 -4.43 13.13
C TYR A 145 -15.78 -4.86 12.83
N LYS A 146 -15.99 -6.15 12.50
CA LYS A 146 -17.32 -6.69 12.25
C LYS A 146 -18.24 -6.54 13.48
N LYS A 147 -17.68 -6.74 14.68
CA LYS A 147 -18.46 -6.71 15.93
C LYS A 147 -18.86 -5.30 16.38
N HIS A 148 -17.99 -4.32 16.16
CA HIS A 148 -18.14 -2.99 16.79
C HIS A 148 -18.23 -1.85 15.78
N GLY A 149 -17.92 -2.04 14.50
CA GLY A 149 -17.82 -0.98 13.50
C GLY A 149 -16.79 0.12 13.84
N ASN A 150 -15.96 -0.12 14.88
CA ASN A 150 -15.02 0.86 15.42
C ASN A 150 -13.62 0.58 14.89
N LEU A 151 -13.18 1.40 13.94
CA LEU A 151 -11.91 1.22 13.25
C LEU A 151 -10.68 1.42 14.15
N PRO A 152 -10.56 2.50 14.94
CA PRO A 152 -9.44 2.67 15.87
C PRO A 152 -9.30 1.49 16.84
N ARG A 153 -10.41 1.00 17.38
CA ARG A 153 -10.42 -0.18 18.25
C ARG A 153 -9.98 -1.43 17.52
N ALA A 154 -10.47 -1.65 16.30
CA ALA A 154 -10.10 -2.81 15.49
C ALA A 154 -8.61 -2.80 15.10
N LEU A 155 -8.05 -1.64 14.75
CA LEU A 155 -6.63 -1.43 14.50
C LEU A 155 -5.82 -1.70 15.77
N LYS A 156 -6.20 -1.13 16.90
CA LYS A 156 -5.50 -1.36 18.17
C LYS A 156 -5.50 -2.84 18.54
N LYS A 157 -6.65 -3.46 18.64
CA LYS A 157 -6.79 -4.87 19.06
C LYS A 157 -6.24 -5.87 18.05
N GLY A 158 -6.48 -5.62 16.77
CA GLY A 158 -6.15 -6.56 15.70
C GLY A 158 -4.73 -6.44 15.18
N VAL A 159 -4.15 -5.25 15.24
CA VAL A 159 -2.83 -4.96 14.67
C VAL A 159 -1.83 -4.62 15.78
N ILE A 160 -2.07 -3.55 16.53
CA ILE A 160 -1.08 -3.03 17.49
C ILE A 160 -0.82 -4.02 18.61
N ASP A 161 -1.87 -4.53 19.28
CA ASP A 161 -1.74 -5.42 20.43
C ASP A 161 -1.16 -6.79 20.07
N LYS A 162 -1.27 -7.22 18.79
CA LYS A 162 -0.80 -8.54 18.34
C LYS A 162 0.61 -8.56 17.76
N ILE A 163 1.10 -7.39 17.34
CA ILE A 163 2.42 -7.28 16.68
C ILE A 163 3.49 -6.77 17.64
N SER A 164 3.13 -6.45 18.87
CA SER A 164 3.94 -5.75 19.88
C SER A 164 5.40 -6.21 20.03
N ASN A 165 5.78 -7.35 19.48
CA ASN A 165 7.15 -7.86 19.57
C ASN A 165 7.83 -8.28 18.27
N LYS A 166 7.18 -8.21 17.09
CA LYS A 166 7.76 -8.82 15.87
C LYS A 166 7.85 -7.93 14.63
N ASN A 167 7.12 -6.81 14.53
CA ASN A 167 7.15 -6.01 13.30
C ASN A 167 6.81 -4.53 13.55
N HIS A 168 7.80 -3.79 14.03
CA HIS A 168 7.68 -2.36 14.36
C HIS A 168 7.07 -1.50 13.23
N HIS A 169 7.34 -1.83 11.98
CA HIS A 169 6.82 -1.08 10.84
C HIS A 169 5.30 -1.19 10.67
N GLU A 170 4.72 -2.38 10.85
CA GLU A 170 3.27 -2.56 10.75
C GLU A 170 2.52 -1.85 11.87
N VAL A 171 3.09 -1.82 13.09
CA VAL A 171 2.53 -1.06 14.21
C VAL A 171 2.54 0.43 13.93
N THR A 172 3.68 0.96 13.47
CA THR A 172 3.81 2.38 13.11
C THR A 172 2.80 2.78 12.02
N ARG A 173 2.62 1.95 10.99
CA ARG A 173 1.64 2.17 9.93
C ARG A 173 0.21 2.18 10.47
N ALA A 174 -0.13 1.26 11.36
CA ALA A 174 -1.46 1.19 11.96
C ALA A 174 -1.75 2.40 12.85
N ILE A 175 -0.77 2.89 13.61
CA ILE A 175 -0.89 4.12 14.40
C ILE A 175 -1.12 5.31 13.46
N LYS A 176 -0.27 5.50 12.47
CA LYS A 176 -0.40 6.59 11.48
C LYS A 176 -1.75 6.55 10.77
N ALA A 177 -2.25 5.37 10.43
CA ALA A 177 -3.57 5.22 9.80
C ALA A 177 -4.72 5.60 10.76
N ALA A 178 -4.59 5.30 12.05
CA ALA A 178 -5.56 5.70 13.05
C ALA A 178 -5.54 7.23 13.28
N ASP A 179 -4.35 7.83 13.35
CA ASP A 179 -4.15 9.28 13.49
C ASP A 179 -4.67 10.02 12.25
N TRP A 180 -4.38 9.49 11.06
CA TRP A 180 -4.92 10.03 9.81
C TRP A 180 -6.44 10.02 9.82
N TYR A 181 -7.08 8.93 10.27
CA TYR A 181 -8.52 8.83 10.33
C TYR A 181 -9.13 9.82 11.33
N GLY A 182 -8.52 10.03 12.48
CA GLY A 182 -8.91 11.08 13.42
C GLY A 182 -8.89 12.45 12.75
N ASN A 183 -7.76 12.81 12.13
CA ASN A 183 -7.62 14.07 11.42
C ASN A 183 -8.57 14.20 10.21
N TYR A 184 -8.87 13.10 9.51
CA TYR A 184 -9.85 13.07 8.43
C TYR A 184 -11.25 13.44 8.91
N LYS A 185 -11.67 12.94 10.07
CA LYS A 185 -12.96 13.30 10.70
C LYS A 185 -13.06 14.78 11.05
N ASP A 186 -11.95 15.37 11.49
CA ASP A 186 -11.89 16.78 11.90
C ASP A 186 -11.73 17.73 10.69
N ARG A 187 -11.19 17.26 9.59
CA ARG A 187 -11.12 18.00 8.33
C ARG A 187 -12.46 17.84 7.60
N ASN A 188 -13.15 18.95 7.33
CA ASN A 188 -14.33 18.98 6.46
C ASN A 188 -13.97 18.62 5.00
N PHE A 189 -13.51 17.40 4.75
CA PHE A 189 -13.32 16.87 3.39
C PHE A 189 -14.65 16.70 2.61
N LEU A 190 -15.77 17.08 3.24
CA LEU A 190 -17.11 16.97 2.69
C LEU A 190 -17.43 18.02 1.61
N ASN A 191 -16.55 18.99 1.36
CA ASN A 191 -16.78 20.08 0.41
C ASN A 191 -16.09 19.91 -0.95
N VAL A 192 -15.62 18.73 -1.30
CA VAL A 192 -15.17 18.45 -2.68
C VAL A 192 -16.39 17.89 -3.43
N PRO A 193 -16.89 18.56 -4.49
CA PRO A 193 -17.99 18.03 -5.30
C PRO A 193 -17.62 16.64 -5.89
N ASP A 194 -18.62 15.80 -6.03
CA ASP A 194 -18.52 14.47 -6.68
C ASP A 194 -18.04 14.58 -8.13
#